data_60da6e689a877f9ee1bad4fd094d3b33
#
_entry.id   60da6e689a877f9ee1bad4fd094d3b33
#
_cell.length_a   1.000
_cell.length_b   1.000
_cell.length_c   1.000
_cell.angle_alpha   90.00
_cell.angle_beta   90.00
_cell.angle_gamma   90.00
#
_symmetry.space_group_name_H-M   'P 1'
#
loop_
_entity.id
_entity.type
_entity.pdbx_description
1 polymer ?
#
loop_
_entity_poly.entity_id
_entity_poly.type
_entity_poly.pdbx_seq_one_letter_code
_entity_poly.pdbx_strand_id
1 'polypeptide(L)'
;MLSENIKKLVQYGIETGLTPECERIYTTNLLLDVFKEDEYTEPEEEYRNIDLEQVLKELLDEAAARGLIQDSVVYRDLFDTRLMNCLMPRPAQVRNTFWEKYKEDPEKATDYFYKLSQDSDYIRRYRVKKDQKWTVDSPYGQIDITINLSKPEKDPKAIAAAKLIKSSSYPKCLLCPENEGYAGRANHPARENHRIIPVTINDTPWGFQYSPYVYYNEHCIVFNFSHTPMKIERNTFIKLFDFVKLFPHYFLGSNADLPIVGGSILSHDHFQGGHYTFAMAKAEIEKTVTIPGYEDVEAGILKWPLSVLRIRHKDSDRLVDLATHILDQWRGYTDEEAFVFAQTDGEPHNTITPIARKKGDLFELDLTLRNNITTEENPLGVYHPHAQYHHIKKENIGLIEVMGLAVLPARLKEELELLEEYILEGKDIASNEKIQKHAQWVAEFLPKYPHLDKENIQQVLREEVGQVFVHVLEDAGVYKCTPKGRDAFMRFVHTL
;
A
#
# COMPACT_ATOMS: atom_id res chain seq x y z
N MET A 1 -20.71 25.22 -22.39
CA MET A 1 -19.75 24.19 -21.91
C MET A 1 -19.30 24.43 -20.47
N LEU A 2 -18.64 25.57 -20.10
CA LEU A 2 -18.17 25.75 -18.71
C LEU A 2 -19.28 25.72 -17.67
N SER A 3 -20.33 26.54 -17.83
CA SER A 3 -21.49 26.59 -16.91
C SER A 3 -22.18 25.24 -16.75
N GLU A 4 -22.30 24.45 -17.81
CA GLU A 4 -22.86 23.09 -17.77
C GLU A 4 -22.01 22.14 -16.91
N ASN A 5 -20.70 22.16 -17.12
CA ASN A 5 -19.79 21.28 -16.37
C ASN A 5 -19.66 21.71 -14.91
N ILE A 6 -19.74 23.02 -14.62
CA ILE A 6 -19.85 23.51 -13.24
C ILE A 6 -21.16 23.01 -12.60
N LYS A 7 -22.31 23.14 -13.29
CA LYS A 7 -23.60 22.60 -12.79
C LYS A 7 -23.53 21.09 -12.55
N LYS A 8 -22.95 20.32 -13.47
CA LYS A 8 -22.75 18.88 -13.32
C LYS A 8 -21.87 18.55 -12.11
N LEU A 9 -20.74 19.26 -11.93
CA LEU A 9 -19.83 19.01 -10.82
C LEU A 9 -20.47 19.34 -9.47
N VAL A 10 -21.22 20.45 -9.37
CA VAL A 10 -21.97 20.80 -8.17
C VAL A 10 -23.05 19.76 -7.87
N GLN A 11 -23.79 19.32 -8.91
CA GLN A 11 -24.79 18.27 -8.78
C GLN A 11 -24.19 16.96 -8.30
N TYR A 12 -23.00 16.56 -8.81
CA TYR A 12 -22.24 15.42 -8.29
C TYR A 12 -21.94 15.56 -6.78
N GLY A 13 -21.49 16.74 -6.35
CA GLY A 13 -21.23 17.01 -4.94
C GLY A 13 -22.47 16.83 -4.05
N ILE A 14 -23.63 17.21 -4.54
CA ILE A 14 -24.90 17.04 -3.84
C ILE A 14 -25.35 15.58 -3.82
N GLU A 15 -25.31 14.88 -4.96
CA GLU A 15 -25.72 13.47 -5.05
C GLU A 15 -24.84 12.55 -4.18
N THR A 16 -23.55 12.85 -4.04
CA THR A 16 -22.63 12.09 -3.21
C THR A 16 -22.65 12.50 -1.74
N GLY A 17 -23.27 13.64 -1.41
CA GLY A 17 -23.33 14.17 -0.06
C GLY A 17 -22.05 14.91 0.39
N LEU A 18 -21.15 15.25 -0.53
CA LEU A 18 -20.00 16.12 -0.25
C LEU A 18 -20.45 17.54 0.02
N THR A 19 -21.43 18.03 -0.72
CA THR A 19 -21.99 19.37 -0.65
C THR A 19 -23.47 19.27 -0.28
N PRO A 20 -23.95 19.95 0.78
CA PRO A 20 -25.39 20.03 1.05
C PRO A 20 -26.10 20.88 0.00
N GLU A 21 -27.37 20.56 -0.31
CA GLU A 21 -28.17 21.29 -1.29
C GLU A 21 -28.22 22.81 -1.03
N CYS A 22 -28.24 23.22 0.23
CA CYS A 22 -28.28 24.65 0.61
C CYS A 22 -26.98 25.41 0.27
N GLU A 23 -25.90 24.71 -0.05
CA GLU A 23 -24.60 25.29 -0.45
C GLU A 23 -24.39 25.30 -1.97
N ARG A 24 -25.38 24.94 -2.79
CA ARG A 24 -25.31 24.91 -4.27
C ARG A 24 -24.73 26.18 -4.86
N ILE A 25 -25.30 27.34 -4.52
CA ILE A 25 -24.87 28.65 -5.04
C ILE A 25 -23.44 28.97 -4.55
N TYR A 26 -23.16 28.72 -3.29
CA TYR A 26 -21.82 28.97 -2.71
C TYR A 26 -20.75 28.15 -3.44
N THR A 27 -21.01 26.87 -3.66
CA THR A 27 -20.08 25.96 -4.35
C THR A 27 -19.90 26.34 -5.84
N THR A 28 -20.99 26.76 -6.52
CA THR A 28 -20.91 27.31 -7.88
C THR A 28 -19.97 28.51 -7.93
N ASN A 29 -20.12 29.45 -6.99
CA ASN A 29 -19.27 30.66 -6.95
C ASN A 29 -17.79 30.33 -6.65
N LEU A 30 -17.49 29.32 -5.82
CA LEU A 30 -16.12 28.86 -5.61
C LEU A 30 -15.50 28.32 -6.90
N LEU A 31 -16.26 27.53 -7.67
CA LEU A 31 -15.79 27.00 -8.97
C LEU A 31 -15.56 28.11 -10.00
N LEU A 32 -16.43 29.12 -10.05
CA LEU A 32 -16.24 30.30 -10.89
C LEU A 32 -14.93 31.04 -10.53
N ASP A 33 -14.65 31.24 -9.24
CA ASP A 33 -13.38 31.86 -8.81
C ASP A 33 -12.15 31.03 -9.25
N VAL A 34 -12.23 29.69 -9.18
CA VAL A 34 -11.15 28.81 -9.65
C VAL A 34 -10.87 29.01 -11.15
N PHE A 35 -11.94 29.19 -11.95
CA PHE A 35 -11.82 29.45 -13.39
C PHE A 35 -11.56 30.91 -13.75
N LYS A 36 -11.56 31.82 -12.75
CA LYS A 36 -11.48 33.28 -12.98
C LYS A 36 -12.59 33.77 -13.91
N GLU A 37 -13.80 33.26 -13.69
CA GLU A 37 -14.99 33.56 -14.49
C GLU A 37 -15.93 34.45 -13.70
N ASP A 38 -16.33 35.57 -14.28
CA ASP A 38 -17.20 36.58 -13.66
C ASP A 38 -18.69 36.36 -14.01
N GLU A 39 -18.96 35.58 -15.07
CA GLU A 39 -20.31 35.34 -15.56
C GLU A 39 -20.71 33.87 -15.46
N TYR A 40 -21.97 33.66 -15.06
CA TYR A 40 -22.58 32.34 -15.02
C TYR A 40 -24.00 32.39 -15.55
N THR A 41 -24.28 31.58 -16.55
CA THR A 41 -25.64 31.35 -17.04
C THR A 41 -26.07 29.97 -16.58
N GLU A 42 -27.09 29.93 -15.71
CA GLU A 42 -27.62 28.64 -15.21
C GLU A 42 -28.18 27.82 -16.38
N PRO A 43 -27.66 26.64 -16.67
CA PRO A 43 -28.21 25.75 -17.69
C PRO A 43 -29.63 25.29 -17.33
N GLU A 44 -30.53 25.24 -18.28
CA GLU A 44 -31.92 24.77 -18.09
C GLU A 44 -31.98 23.26 -17.83
N GLU A 45 -31.00 22.51 -18.34
CA GLU A 45 -30.95 21.06 -18.24
C GLU A 45 -30.64 20.59 -16.84
N GLU A 46 -31.38 19.57 -16.37
CA GLU A 46 -31.13 18.88 -15.11
C GLU A 46 -30.26 17.65 -15.33
N TYR A 47 -29.19 17.51 -14.54
CA TYR A 47 -28.24 16.41 -14.65
C TYR A 47 -28.36 15.45 -13.47
N ARG A 48 -28.20 14.16 -13.74
CA ARG A 48 -28.18 13.08 -12.73
C ARG A 48 -27.20 11.99 -13.13
N ASN A 49 -26.78 11.18 -12.16
CA ASN A 49 -25.82 10.08 -12.36
C ASN A 49 -24.54 10.55 -13.07
N ILE A 50 -23.94 11.56 -12.53
CA ILE A 50 -22.82 12.28 -13.14
C ILE A 50 -21.58 11.39 -13.24
N ASP A 51 -21.01 11.28 -14.43
CA ASP A 51 -19.69 10.70 -14.65
C ASP A 51 -18.61 11.72 -14.28
N LEU A 52 -18.03 11.56 -13.10
CA LEU A 52 -17.03 12.48 -12.57
C LEU A 52 -15.78 12.54 -13.46
N GLU A 53 -15.29 11.39 -13.98
CA GLU A 53 -14.10 11.35 -14.84
C GLU A 53 -14.29 12.21 -16.08
N GLN A 54 -15.45 12.10 -16.73
CA GLN A 54 -15.77 12.87 -17.92
C GLN A 54 -15.90 14.37 -17.61
N VAL A 55 -16.61 14.74 -16.55
CA VAL A 55 -16.80 16.14 -16.15
C VAL A 55 -15.46 16.79 -15.79
N LEU A 56 -14.64 16.13 -14.98
CA LEU A 56 -13.30 16.64 -14.64
C LEU A 56 -12.43 16.78 -15.89
N LYS A 57 -12.45 15.78 -16.78
CA LYS A 57 -11.70 15.86 -18.05
C LYS A 57 -12.08 17.09 -18.85
N GLU A 58 -13.37 17.37 -19.05
CA GLU A 58 -13.85 18.53 -19.81
C GLU A 58 -13.47 19.85 -19.15
N LEU A 59 -13.57 19.94 -17.81
CA LEU A 59 -13.13 21.11 -17.04
C LEU A 59 -11.61 21.35 -17.13
N LEU A 60 -10.81 20.27 -17.11
CA LEU A 60 -9.37 20.35 -17.27
C LEU A 60 -8.95 20.75 -18.69
N ASP A 61 -9.65 20.25 -19.72
CA ASP A 61 -9.45 20.65 -21.12
C ASP A 61 -9.74 22.16 -21.31
N GLU A 62 -10.82 22.64 -20.70
CA GLU A 62 -11.18 24.08 -20.69
C GLU A 62 -10.13 24.91 -19.95
N ALA A 63 -9.66 24.47 -18.78
CA ALA A 63 -8.61 25.17 -18.02
C ALA A 63 -7.29 25.25 -18.81
N ALA A 64 -6.90 24.18 -19.50
CA ALA A 64 -5.72 24.16 -20.36
C ALA A 64 -5.88 25.08 -21.58
N ALA A 65 -7.04 25.06 -22.24
CA ALA A 65 -7.33 25.92 -23.39
C ALA A 65 -7.32 27.42 -23.03
N ARG A 66 -7.74 27.77 -21.82
CA ARG A 66 -7.68 29.14 -21.28
C ARG A 66 -6.28 29.53 -20.75
N GLY A 67 -5.32 28.60 -20.74
CA GLY A 67 -3.98 28.86 -20.21
C GLY A 67 -3.94 29.00 -18.67
N LEU A 68 -4.94 28.53 -17.95
CA LEU A 68 -4.95 28.54 -16.49
C LEU A 68 -3.98 27.49 -15.91
N ILE A 69 -3.72 26.42 -16.67
CA ILE A 69 -2.77 25.36 -16.32
C ILE A 69 -1.91 24.98 -17.53
N GLN A 70 -0.72 24.43 -17.26
CA GLN A 70 0.03 23.71 -18.28
C GLN A 70 -0.64 22.36 -18.56
N ASP A 71 -0.72 21.97 -19.84
CA ASP A 71 -1.32 20.69 -20.23
C ASP A 71 -0.35 19.53 -19.99
N SER A 72 -0.29 19.09 -18.74
CA SER A 72 0.44 17.90 -18.33
C SER A 72 -0.27 17.21 -17.17
N VAL A 73 -0.06 15.91 -17.00
CA VAL A 73 -0.71 15.10 -15.95
C VAL A 73 -0.53 15.74 -14.56
N VAL A 74 0.65 16.25 -14.24
CA VAL A 74 0.93 16.85 -12.92
C VAL A 74 0.07 18.09 -12.68
N TYR A 75 0.02 19.03 -13.62
CA TYR A 75 -0.76 20.26 -13.44
C TYR A 75 -2.26 20.02 -13.55
N ARG A 76 -2.70 19.04 -14.35
CA ARG A 76 -4.09 18.57 -14.35
C ARG A 76 -4.49 17.98 -12.98
N ASP A 77 -3.62 17.15 -12.38
CA ASP A 77 -3.86 16.57 -11.05
C ASP A 77 -3.86 17.63 -9.92
N LEU A 78 -3.11 18.70 -10.04
CA LEU A 78 -3.18 19.82 -9.10
C LEU A 78 -4.50 20.58 -9.25
N PHE A 79 -4.95 20.80 -10.46
CA PHE A 79 -6.15 21.61 -10.73
C PHE A 79 -7.45 20.85 -10.43
N ASP A 80 -7.56 19.57 -10.80
CA ASP A 80 -8.74 18.78 -10.48
C ASP A 80 -8.93 18.63 -8.96
N THR A 81 -7.85 18.45 -8.21
CA THR A 81 -7.88 18.42 -6.75
C THR A 81 -8.41 19.74 -6.18
N ARG A 82 -8.04 20.86 -6.79
CA ARG A 82 -8.56 22.20 -6.42
C ARG A 82 -10.06 22.33 -6.75
N LEU A 83 -10.51 21.81 -7.91
CA LEU A 83 -11.94 21.78 -8.25
C LEU A 83 -12.73 20.96 -7.22
N MET A 84 -12.24 19.76 -6.91
CA MET A 84 -12.88 18.89 -5.93
C MET A 84 -12.91 19.51 -4.51
N ASN A 85 -11.91 20.30 -4.15
CA ASN A 85 -11.91 20.99 -2.85
C ASN A 85 -13.09 21.97 -2.69
N CYS A 86 -13.62 22.53 -3.78
CA CYS A 86 -14.81 23.38 -3.72
C CYS A 86 -16.06 22.64 -3.22
N LEU A 87 -16.10 21.32 -3.38
CA LEU A 87 -17.20 20.47 -2.95
C LEU A 87 -17.01 19.91 -1.54
N MET A 88 -15.80 20.01 -1.00
CA MET A 88 -15.43 19.26 0.20
C MET A 88 -15.99 19.86 1.50
N PRO A 89 -16.55 19.03 2.40
CA PRO A 89 -16.83 19.45 3.75
C PRO A 89 -15.53 19.83 4.48
N ARG A 90 -15.62 20.79 5.40
CA ARG A 90 -14.48 21.20 6.22
C ARG A 90 -14.00 20.05 7.12
N PRO A 91 -12.69 20.00 7.47
CA PRO A 91 -12.14 18.95 8.33
C PRO A 91 -12.92 18.72 9.62
N ALA A 92 -13.40 19.79 10.27
CA ALA A 92 -14.20 19.67 11.51
C ALA A 92 -15.54 18.93 11.27
N GLN A 93 -16.21 19.18 10.15
CA GLN A 93 -17.48 18.50 9.81
C GLN A 93 -17.22 17.02 9.59
N VAL A 94 -16.18 16.68 8.82
CA VAL A 94 -15.80 15.27 8.55
C VAL A 94 -15.48 14.52 9.84
N ARG A 95 -14.68 15.14 10.73
CA ARG A 95 -14.30 14.54 12.02
C ARG A 95 -15.50 14.35 12.94
N ASN A 96 -16.39 15.34 13.03
CA ASN A 96 -17.61 15.22 13.83
C ASN A 96 -18.50 14.09 13.32
N THR A 97 -18.79 14.06 12.02
CA THR A 97 -19.61 12.99 11.40
C THR A 97 -18.97 11.61 11.61
N PHE A 98 -17.65 11.50 11.45
CA PHE A 98 -16.93 10.25 11.69
C PHE A 98 -17.14 9.74 13.12
N TRP A 99 -16.90 10.58 14.13
CA TRP A 99 -17.00 10.18 15.52
C TRP A 99 -18.45 9.99 16.00
N GLU A 100 -19.43 10.66 15.39
CA GLU A 100 -20.85 10.36 15.63
C GLU A 100 -21.23 8.98 15.14
N LYS A 101 -20.82 8.62 13.90
CA LYS A 101 -21.02 7.28 13.35
C LYS A 101 -20.27 6.20 14.14
N TYR A 102 -19.08 6.52 14.61
CA TYR A 102 -18.28 5.63 15.45
C TYR A 102 -19.00 5.24 16.76
N LYS A 103 -19.77 6.16 17.36
CA LYS A 103 -20.57 5.84 18.56
C LYS A 103 -21.64 4.79 18.28
N GLU A 104 -22.12 4.69 17.05
CA GLU A 104 -23.08 3.67 16.64
C GLU A 104 -22.35 2.36 16.33
N ASP A 105 -21.32 2.43 15.48
CA ASP A 105 -20.52 1.30 15.04
C ASP A 105 -19.20 1.81 14.43
N PRO A 106 -18.02 1.29 14.84
CA PRO A 106 -16.73 1.62 14.20
C PRO A 106 -16.73 1.40 12.68
N GLU A 107 -17.40 0.36 12.17
CA GLU A 107 -17.47 0.04 10.74
C GLU A 107 -18.25 1.11 9.97
N LYS A 108 -19.36 1.63 10.52
CA LYS A 108 -20.10 2.76 9.92
C LYS A 108 -19.24 4.02 9.77
N ALA A 109 -18.33 4.26 10.70
CA ALA A 109 -17.42 5.41 10.64
C ALA A 109 -16.38 5.24 9.53
N THR A 110 -15.77 4.06 9.43
CA THR A 110 -14.79 3.76 8.37
C THR A 110 -15.44 3.73 7.00
N ASP A 111 -16.64 3.15 6.84
CA ASP A 111 -17.44 3.17 5.60
C ASP A 111 -17.70 4.60 5.12
N TYR A 112 -18.16 5.48 6.03
CA TYR A 112 -18.37 6.89 5.72
C TYR A 112 -17.08 7.55 5.22
N PHE A 113 -15.97 7.35 5.92
CA PHE A 113 -14.72 8.00 5.59
C PHE A 113 -14.09 7.44 4.31
N TYR A 114 -14.24 6.13 4.06
CA TYR A 114 -13.81 5.50 2.81
C TYR A 114 -14.63 6.00 1.62
N LYS A 115 -15.96 6.06 1.77
CA LYS A 115 -16.84 6.63 0.75
C LYS A 115 -16.48 8.09 0.46
N LEU A 116 -16.27 8.92 1.48
CA LEU A 116 -15.85 10.31 1.31
C LEU A 116 -14.51 10.40 0.56
N SER A 117 -13.54 9.53 0.86
CA SER A 117 -12.25 9.50 0.19
C SER A 117 -12.35 9.09 -1.29
N GLN A 118 -13.37 8.30 -1.64
CA GLN A 118 -13.67 7.92 -3.03
C GLN A 118 -14.43 9.03 -3.77
N ASP A 119 -15.48 9.57 -3.16
CA ASP A 119 -16.35 10.56 -3.80
C ASP A 119 -15.64 11.92 -3.98
N SER A 120 -14.68 12.23 -3.11
CA SER A 120 -13.83 13.43 -3.23
C SER A 120 -12.76 13.33 -4.33
N ASP A 121 -12.69 12.22 -5.07
CA ASP A 121 -11.62 11.92 -6.02
C ASP A 121 -10.21 11.91 -5.41
N TYR A 122 -10.10 11.85 -4.08
CA TYR A 122 -8.83 11.57 -3.42
C TYR A 122 -8.35 10.15 -3.77
N ILE A 123 -9.28 9.18 -3.75
CA ILE A 123 -9.12 7.86 -4.35
C ILE A 123 -9.71 7.92 -5.76
N ARG A 124 -8.85 7.98 -6.76
CA ARG A 124 -9.25 8.07 -8.18
C ARG A 124 -9.72 6.71 -8.68
N ARG A 125 -11.01 6.39 -8.46
CA ARG A 125 -11.61 5.08 -8.78
C ARG A 125 -11.36 4.64 -10.21
N TYR A 126 -11.42 5.55 -11.17
CA TYR A 126 -11.18 5.27 -12.59
C TYR A 126 -9.72 4.91 -12.91
N ARG A 127 -8.74 5.39 -12.11
CA ARG A 127 -7.35 4.94 -12.22
C ARG A 127 -7.16 3.57 -11.59
N VAL A 128 -7.74 3.33 -10.40
CA VAL A 128 -7.67 2.04 -9.70
C VAL A 128 -8.30 0.91 -10.50
N LYS A 129 -9.37 1.18 -11.25
CA LYS A 129 -10.02 0.20 -12.15
C LYS A 129 -9.10 -0.30 -13.27
N LYS A 130 -8.02 0.40 -13.59
CA LYS A 130 -7.04 -0.02 -14.62
C LYS A 130 -6.07 -1.06 -14.09
N ASP A 131 -5.92 -1.19 -12.77
CA ASP A 131 -5.03 -2.18 -12.16
C ASP A 131 -5.44 -3.59 -12.60
N GLN A 132 -4.44 -4.39 -12.98
CA GLN A 132 -4.67 -5.79 -13.30
C GLN A 132 -4.47 -6.63 -12.04
N LYS A 133 -5.49 -7.41 -11.66
CA LYS A 133 -5.50 -8.21 -10.42
C LYS A 133 -5.88 -9.65 -10.72
N TRP A 134 -5.15 -10.60 -10.14
CA TRP A 134 -5.47 -12.03 -10.18
C TRP A 134 -4.88 -12.74 -8.98
N THR A 135 -5.21 -14.01 -8.80
CA THR A 135 -4.66 -14.87 -7.76
C THR A 135 -3.93 -16.05 -8.38
N VAL A 136 -2.94 -16.56 -7.66
CA VAL A 136 -2.16 -17.75 -8.06
C VAL A 136 -2.10 -18.72 -6.90
N ASP A 137 -2.29 -20.00 -7.18
CA ASP A 137 -2.15 -21.06 -6.19
C ASP A 137 -0.68 -21.33 -5.88
N SER A 138 -0.37 -21.54 -4.62
CA SER A 138 0.97 -21.87 -4.14
C SER A 138 0.93 -22.92 -3.03
N PRO A 139 2.09 -23.51 -2.66
CA PRO A 139 2.17 -24.39 -1.49
C PRO A 139 1.76 -23.72 -0.17
N TYR A 140 1.68 -22.40 -0.15
CA TYR A 140 1.36 -21.56 1.01
C TYR A 140 -0.08 -21.00 0.98
N GLY A 141 -0.89 -21.38 -0.01
CA GLY A 141 -2.22 -20.86 -0.28
C GLY A 141 -2.25 -19.92 -1.48
N GLN A 142 -3.38 -19.27 -1.69
CA GLN A 142 -3.56 -18.33 -2.81
C GLN A 142 -2.83 -17.02 -2.53
N ILE A 143 -2.00 -16.60 -3.47
CA ILE A 143 -1.25 -15.35 -3.45
C ILE A 143 -1.93 -14.35 -4.38
N ASP A 144 -2.12 -13.11 -3.90
CA ASP A 144 -2.70 -12.03 -4.68
C ASP A 144 -1.61 -11.33 -5.52
N ILE A 145 -1.90 -11.10 -6.80
CA ILE A 145 -0.99 -10.42 -7.71
C ILE A 145 -1.68 -9.17 -8.26
N THR A 146 -0.99 -8.04 -8.24
CA THR A 146 -1.46 -6.79 -8.80
C THR A 146 -0.38 -6.13 -9.64
N ILE A 147 -0.66 -5.83 -10.92
CA ILE A 147 0.09 -4.84 -11.68
C ILE A 147 -0.57 -3.49 -11.42
N ASN A 148 0.13 -2.62 -10.70
CA ASN A 148 -0.41 -1.33 -10.30
C ASN A 148 -0.25 -0.30 -11.42
N LEU A 149 -1.37 0.11 -12.01
CA LEU A 149 -1.47 1.12 -13.06
C LEU A 149 -2.03 2.46 -12.53
N SER A 150 -2.49 2.48 -11.29
CA SER A 150 -3.10 3.66 -10.66
C SER A 150 -2.06 4.69 -10.19
N LYS A 151 -0.83 4.25 -9.91
CA LYS A 151 0.29 5.13 -9.57
C LYS A 151 0.88 5.68 -10.86
N PRO A 152 0.76 6.99 -11.14
CA PRO A 152 1.32 7.55 -12.37
C PRO A 152 2.84 7.35 -12.40
N GLU A 153 3.34 6.80 -13.50
CA GLU A 153 4.77 6.83 -13.78
C GLU A 153 5.21 8.28 -13.95
N LYS A 154 6.35 8.62 -13.38
CA LYS A 154 6.88 9.97 -13.49
C LYS A 154 7.31 10.21 -14.95
N ASP A 155 6.53 11.02 -15.68
CA ASP A 155 6.92 11.53 -16.98
C ASP A 155 8.31 12.19 -16.90
N PRO A 156 9.23 11.89 -17.83
CA PRO A 156 10.55 12.54 -17.89
C PRO A 156 10.48 14.07 -17.85
N LYS A 157 9.47 14.68 -18.48
CA LYS A 157 9.22 16.13 -18.43
C LYS A 157 8.83 16.59 -17.01
N ALA A 158 7.99 15.81 -16.32
CA ALA A 158 7.61 16.08 -14.93
C ALA A 158 8.81 15.96 -13.99
N ILE A 159 9.69 14.97 -14.21
CA ILE A 159 10.95 14.81 -13.44
C ILE A 159 11.86 16.03 -13.66
N ALA A 160 12.01 16.47 -14.91
CA ALA A 160 12.82 17.65 -15.25
C ALA A 160 12.24 18.93 -14.62
N ALA A 161 10.93 19.14 -14.72
CA ALA A 161 10.24 20.28 -14.10
C ALA A 161 10.38 20.26 -12.56
N ALA A 162 10.25 19.09 -11.95
CA ALA A 162 10.40 18.93 -10.50
C ALA A 162 11.82 19.29 -9.99
N LYS A 163 12.86 19.03 -10.79
CA LYS A 163 14.26 19.39 -10.46
C LYS A 163 14.50 20.90 -10.46
N LEU A 164 13.73 21.67 -11.21
CA LEU A 164 13.84 23.13 -11.28
C LEU A 164 13.12 23.85 -10.14
N ILE A 165 12.28 23.15 -9.40
CA ILE A 165 11.51 23.73 -8.30
C ILE A 165 12.37 23.77 -7.03
N LYS A 166 12.41 24.94 -6.39
CA LYS A 166 13.08 25.12 -5.10
C LYS A 166 12.51 24.10 -4.10
N SER A 167 13.39 23.37 -3.43
CA SER A 167 12.99 22.45 -2.37
C SER A 167 12.25 23.20 -1.26
N SER A 168 11.14 22.65 -0.80
CA SER A 168 10.36 23.16 0.32
C SER A 168 10.29 22.09 1.40
N SER A 169 10.44 22.51 2.64
CA SER A 169 10.28 21.65 3.81
C SER A 169 8.84 21.60 4.33
N TYR A 170 7.88 22.18 3.58
CA TYR A 170 6.47 22.17 3.94
C TYR A 170 5.58 21.65 2.81
N PRO A 171 4.85 20.56 3.03
CA PRO A 171 5.01 19.57 4.12
C PRO A 171 6.39 18.89 4.05
N LYS A 172 6.92 18.40 5.19
CA LYS A 172 8.21 17.70 5.22
C LYS A 172 8.20 16.39 4.43
N CYS A 173 7.11 15.64 4.49
CA CYS A 173 6.92 14.42 3.70
C CYS A 173 5.44 14.19 3.38
N LEU A 174 5.14 13.11 2.63
CA LEU A 174 3.79 12.74 2.20
C LEU A 174 2.84 12.32 3.34
N LEU A 175 3.37 12.04 4.53
CA LEU A 175 2.61 11.58 5.70
C LEU A 175 2.41 12.66 6.77
N CYS A 176 3.02 13.84 6.62
CA CYS A 176 2.84 14.92 7.59
C CYS A 176 1.40 15.45 7.59
N PRO A 177 0.84 15.82 8.77
CA PRO A 177 -0.53 16.34 8.87
C PRO A 177 -0.76 17.63 8.07
N GLU A 178 0.31 18.37 7.74
CA GLU A 178 0.28 19.57 6.90
C GLU A 178 -0.15 19.28 5.45
N ASN A 179 -0.26 18.02 5.06
CA ASN A 179 -0.83 17.64 3.77
C ASN A 179 -2.35 17.88 3.70
N GLU A 180 -3.10 17.86 4.82
CA GLU A 180 -4.54 18.11 4.80
C GLU A 180 -4.84 19.51 4.26
N GLY A 181 -5.49 19.57 3.08
CA GLY A 181 -5.83 20.83 2.43
C GLY A 181 -4.67 21.49 1.66
N TYR A 182 -3.53 20.82 1.51
CA TYR A 182 -2.37 21.38 0.80
C TYR A 182 -2.57 21.37 -0.71
N ALA A 183 -2.36 22.54 -1.36
CA ALA A 183 -2.59 22.69 -2.81
C ALA A 183 -1.63 21.87 -3.70
N GLY A 184 -0.50 21.45 -3.12
CA GLY A 184 0.51 20.73 -3.91
C GLY A 184 1.42 21.64 -4.73
N ARG A 185 2.31 21.01 -5.48
CA ARG A 185 3.24 21.62 -6.44
C ARG A 185 3.80 20.52 -7.34
N ALA A 186 4.50 20.85 -8.41
CA ALA A 186 4.94 19.84 -9.39
C ALA A 186 5.79 18.69 -8.81
N ASN A 187 6.45 18.89 -7.66
CA ASN A 187 7.21 17.85 -6.96
C ASN A 187 6.57 17.36 -5.66
N HIS A 188 5.33 17.75 -5.35
CA HIS A 188 4.57 17.29 -4.20
C HIS A 188 3.07 17.24 -4.55
N PRO A 189 2.37 16.12 -4.35
CA PRO A 189 1.00 15.97 -4.81
C PRO A 189 0.05 16.93 -4.09
N ALA A 190 -1.01 17.35 -4.80
CA ALA A 190 -2.13 18.07 -4.21
C ALA A 190 -2.89 17.19 -3.21
N ARG A 191 -3.39 17.82 -2.14
CA ARG A 191 -4.12 17.20 -1.05
C ARG A 191 -5.29 18.08 -0.55
N GLU A 192 -5.79 18.99 -1.40
CA GLU A 192 -6.89 19.88 -1.02
C GLU A 192 -8.18 19.11 -0.72
N ASN A 193 -8.41 18.00 -1.44
CA ASN A 193 -9.53 17.07 -1.25
C ASN A 193 -9.24 15.94 -0.23
N HIS A 194 -8.11 15.99 0.46
CA HIS A 194 -7.71 15.02 1.48
C HIS A 194 -8.19 15.43 2.86
N ARG A 195 -8.62 14.46 3.67
CA ARG A 195 -9.01 14.65 5.08
C ARG A 195 -8.32 13.62 5.95
N ILE A 196 -8.08 13.99 7.20
CA ILE A 196 -7.40 13.17 8.21
C ILE A 196 -8.30 13.05 9.42
N ILE A 197 -8.48 11.83 9.92
CA ILE A 197 -9.16 11.56 11.18
C ILE A 197 -8.10 11.47 12.29
N PRO A 198 -8.07 12.41 13.25
CA PRO A 198 -7.22 12.28 14.42
C PRO A 198 -7.67 11.11 15.30
N VAL A 199 -6.73 10.27 15.70
CA VAL A 199 -6.92 9.18 16.65
C VAL A 199 -5.88 9.26 17.77
N THR A 200 -6.19 8.72 18.93
CA THR A 200 -5.23 8.61 20.04
C THR A 200 -4.71 7.19 20.12
N ILE A 201 -3.41 7.02 20.01
CA ILE A 201 -2.72 5.73 20.03
C ILE A 201 -1.54 5.86 20.98
N ASN A 202 -1.43 4.95 21.95
CA ASN A 202 -0.41 4.99 23.01
C ASN A 202 -0.30 6.40 23.62
N ASP A 203 -1.45 6.98 24.00
CA ASP A 203 -1.62 8.31 24.59
C ASP A 203 -1.02 9.48 23.79
N THR A 204 -0.77 9.27 22.50
CA THR A 204 -0.22 10.28 21.59
C THR A 204 -1.14 10.52 20.38
N PRO A 205 -1.07 11.73 19.75
CA PRO A 205 -1.91 12.06 18.61
C PRO A 205 -1.37 11.45 17.32
N TRP A 206 -2.24 10.74 16.60
CA TRP A 206 -1.98 10.10 15.30
C TRP A 206 -3.02 10.51 14.27
N GLY A 207 -2.71 10.35 13.00
CA GLY A 207 -3.63 10.55 11.89
C GLY A 207 -4.02 9.22 11.25
N PHE A 208 -5.30 9.04 10.99
CA PHE A 208 -5.83 7.96 10.19
C PHE A 208 -6.29 8.52 8.84
N GLN A 209 -5.82 7.93 7.74
CA GLN A 209 -6.18 8.30 6.37
C GLN A 209 -6.18 7.07 5.46
N TYR A 210 -6.92 7.11 4.34
CA TYR A 210 -6.79 6.10 3.31
C TYR A 210 -5.62 6.39 2.36
N SER A 211 -5.09 5.32 1.76
CA SER A 211 -4.11 5.45 0.68
C SER A 211 -4.83 5.71 -0.65
N PRO A 212 -4.39 6.69 -1.45
CA PRO A 212 -5.01 6.94 -2.74
C PRO A 212 -4.74 5.85 -3.78
N TYR A 213 -3.80 4.94 -3.51
CA TYR A 213 -3.42 3.89 -4.46
C TYR A 213 -4.23 2.60 -4.32
N VAL A 214 -4.90 2.38 -3.21
CA VAL A 214 -5.83 1.26 -2.94
C VAL A 214 -5.29 -0.09 -3.42
N TYR A 215 -4.17 -0.52 -2.88
CA TYR A 215 -3.61 -1.84 -3.23
C TYR A 215 -4.54 -3.00 -2.85
N TYR A 216 -5.33 -2.81 -1.79
CA TYR A 216 -6.38 -3.71 -1.29
C TYR A 216 -7.53 -2.91 -0.69
N ASN A 217 -8.63 -3.58 -0.34
CA ASN A 217 -9.82 -2.90 0.19
C ASN A 217 -9.53 -2.08 1.44
N GLU A 218 -9.97 -0.83 1.44
CA GLU A 218 -9.81 0.12 2.54
C GLU A 218 -8.36 0.27 3.03
N HIS A 219 -7.39 0.18 2.10
CA HIS A 219 -5.98 0.40 2.40
C HIS A 219 -5.78 1.75 3.08
N CYS A 220 -5.39 1.72 4.34
CA CYS A 220 -5.19 2.91 5.15
C CYS A 220 -3.75 3.06 5.64
N ILE A 221 -3.43 4.28 6.05
CA ILE A 221 -2.17 4.66 6.67
C ILE A 221 -2.49 5.34 7.98
N VAL A 222 -1.84 4.89 9.04
CA VAL A 222 -1.92 5.45 10.38
C VAL A 222 -0.55 6.02 10.71
N PHE A 223 -0.43 7.33 10.90
CA PHE A 223 0.84 8.02 10.99
C PHE A 223 0.93 8.92 12.21
N ASN A 224 2.14 9.03 12.76
CA ASN A 224 2.41 9.92 13.89
C ASN A 224 2.26 11.39 13.45
N PHE A 225 1.58 12.22 14.23
CA PHE A 225 1.53 13.67 13.94
C PHE A 225 2.90 14.33 14.06
N SER A 226 3.80 13.77 14.86
CA SER A 226 5.19 14.21 14.94
C SER A 226 6.02 13.49 13.88
N HIS A 227 6.78 14.25 13.07
CA HIS A 227 7.69 13.69 12.07
C HIS A 227 8.93 13.09 12.75
N THR A 228 8.82 11.87 13.22
CA THR A 228 9.87 11.10 13.90
C THR A 228 10.19 9.82 13.13
N PRO A 229 11.45 9.34 13.11
CA PRO A 229 11.80 8.11 12.43
C PRO A 229 11.05 6.89 12.98
N MET A 230 10.83 5.91 12.10
CA MET A 230 10.28 4.61 12.48
C MET A 230 11.24 3.87 13.40
N LYS A 231 10.70 3.16 14.37
CA LYS A 231 11.42 2.26 15.24
C LYS A 231 10.51 1.13 15.67
N ILE A 232 11.01 -0.10 15.52
CA ILE A 232 10.31 -1.29 16.03
C ILE A 232 10.75 -1.52 17.47
N GLU A 233 9.83 -1.36 18.39
CA GLU A 233 10.06 -1.50 19.84
C GLU A 233 8.74 -1.88 20.53
N ARG A 234 8.76 -2.07 21.85
CA ARG A 234 7.57 -2.39 22.66
C ARG A 234 6.38 -1.46 22.33
N ASN A 235 6.63 -0.16 22.23
CA ASN A 235 5.59 0.82 21.92
C ASN A 235 4.95 0.60 20.54
N THR A 236 5.66 0.02 19.58
CA THR A 236 5.10 -0.34 18.28
C THR A 236 3.97 -1.35 18.45
N PHE A 237 4.16 -2.39 19.25
CA PHE A 237 3.13 -3.42 19.48
C PHE A 237 1.93 -2.85 20.21
N ILE A 238 2.14 -1.97 21.22
CA ILE A 238 1.04 -1.25 21.89
C ILE A 238 0.23 -0.44 20.88
N LYS A 239 0.90 0.34 20.03
CA LYS A 239 0.27 1.19 19.02
C LYS A 239 -0.57 0.37 18.02
N LEU A 240 -0.06 -0.78 17.56
CA LEU A 240 -0.80 -1.67 16.66
C LEU A 240 -2.08 -2.17 17.31
N PHE A 241 -2.03 -2.64 18.55
CA PHE A 241 -3.20 -3.14 19.25
C PHE A 241 -4.19 -2.04 19.65
N ASP A 242 -3.73 -0.85 20.01
CA ASP A 242 -4.61 0.28 20.30
C ASP A 242 -5.48 0.63 19.09
N PHE A 243 -4.90 0.65 17.90
CA PHE A 243 -5.67 0.87 16.67
C PHE A 243 -6.65 -0.29 16.40
N VAL A 244 -6.22 -1.54 16.55
CA VAL A 244 -7.08 -2.72 16.37
C VAL A 244 -8.21 -2.76 17.40
N LYS A 245 -8.02 -2.23 18.61
CA LYS A 245 -9.10 -2.06 19.59
C LYS A 245 -10.11 -1.01 19.14
N LEU A 246 -9.64 0.10 18.53
CA LEU A 246 -10.52 1.12 17.97
C LEU A 246 -11.31 0.61 16.75
N PHE A 247 -10.65 -0.14 15.88
CA PHE A 247 -11.23 -0.65 14.63
C PHE A 247 -11.02 -2.17 14.51
N PRO A 248 -11.84 -2.99 15.21
CA PRO A 248 -11.62 -4.45 15.29
C PRO A 248 -11.76 -5.20 13.96
N HIS A 249 -12.41 -4.61 12.97
CA HIS A 249 -12.56 -5.13 11.61
C HIS A 249 -11.33 -4.88 10.73
N TYR A 250 -10.35 -4.07 11.20
CA TYR A 250 -9.10 -3.78 10.50
C TYR A 250 -7.94 -4.62 11.05
N PHE A 251 -6.97 -4.89 10.19
CA PHE A 251 -5.61 -5.22 10.61
C PHE A 251 -4.76 -3.92 10.62
N LEU A 252 -3.66 -3.94 11.34
CA LEU A 252 -2.62 -2.92 11.28
C LEU A 252 -1.24 -3.57 11.38
N GLY A 253 -0.32 -3.16 10.51
CA GLY A 253 1.05 -3.65 10.50
C GLY A 253 2.08 -2.56 10.28
N SER A 254 3.32 -2.83 10.65
CA SER A 254 4.46 -1.95 10.45
C SER A 254 5.42 -2.53 9.43
N ASN A 255 5.97 -1.70 8.55
CA ASN A 255 7.22 -2.06 7.89
C ASN A 255 8.33 -2.24 8.92
N ALA A 256 9.37 -2.97 8.56
CA ALA A 256 10.59 -3.05 9.34
C ALA A 256 11.32 -1.68 9.37
N ASP A 257 12.10 -1.44 10.41
CA ASP A 257 12.79 -0.17 10.66
C ASP A 257 14.24 -0.11 10.13
N LEU A 258 14.68 -1.16 9.44
CA LEU A 258 16.00 -1.21 8.81
C LEU A 258 15.92 -1.06 7.28
N PRO A 259 16.95 -0.49 6.64
CA PRO A 259 17.03 -0.43 5.17
C PRO A 259 16.94 -1.82 4.54
N ILE A 260 16.62 -1.89 3.25
CA ILE A 260 16.51 -3.13 2.45
C ILE A 260 15.24 -3.94 2.78
N VAL A 261 14.93 -4.13 4.06
CA VAL A 261 13.76 -4.90 4.53
C VAL A 261 12.64 -4.01 5.05
N GLY A 262 12.85 -2.69 5.09
CA GLY A 262 11.86 -1.68 5.46
C GLY A 262 11.08 -1.10 4.29
N GLY A 263 10.13 -0.24 4.60
CA GLY A 263 9.37 0.54 3.62
C GLY A 263 10.15 1.73 3.06
N SER A 264 9.51 2.46 2.13
CA SER A 264 10.13 3.61 1.44
C SER A 264 10.24 4.88 2.31
N ILE A 265 9.52 4.97 3.43
CA ILE A 265 9.50 6.15 4.31
C ILE A 265 9.87 5.70 5.73
N LEU A 266 11.17 5.60 6.01
CA LEU A 266 11.68 5.25 7.33
C LEU A 266 11.79 6.47 8.26
N SER A 267 11.76 7.69 7.70
CA SER A 267 11.92 8.94 8.43
C SER A 267 10.67 9.43 9.17
N HIS A 268 9.52 8.80 8.93
CA HIS A 268 8.26 9.16 9.56
C HIS A 268 7.53 7.91 10.07
N ASP A 269 7.32 7.83 11.38
CA ASP A 269 6.66 6.70 12.05
C ASP A 269 5.21 6.55 11.57
N HIS A 270 4.92 5.40 10.97
CA HIS A 270 3.62 5.10 10.38
C HIS A 270 3.37 3.61 10.25
N PHE A 271 2.11 3.24 10.15
CA PHE A 271 1.60 1.90 9.96
C PHE A 271 0.70 1.83 8.73
N GLN A 272 0.51 0.63 8.18
CA GLN A 272 -0.46 0.37 7.13
C GLN A 272 -1.47 -0.66 7.61
N GLY A 273 -2.73 -0.42 7.28
CA GLY A 273 -3.84 -1.27 7.67
C GLY A 273 -4.97 -1.26 6.66
N GLY A 274 -6.09 -1.84 7.05
CA GLY A 274 -7.30 -1.86 6.23
C GLY A 274 -8.22 -3.03 6.52
N HIS A 275 -9.34 -3.07 5.83
CA HIS A 275 -10.34 -4.13 5.91
C HIS A 275 -10.07 -5.16 4.81
N TYR A 276 -9.05 -6.00 5.00
CA TYR A 276 -8.66 -7.02 4.03
C TYR A 276 -8.04 -8.25 4.71
N THR A 277 -8.32 -9.43 4.18
CA THR A 277 -7.78 -10.69 4.69
C THR A 277 -6.76 -11.27 3.71
N PHE A 278 -5.49 -11.02 3.99
CA PHE A 278 -4.37 -11.51 3.17
C PHE A 278 -4.17 -13.03 3.28
N ALA A 279 -3.44 -13.59 2.33
CA ALA A 279 -3.06 -15.00 2.31
C ALA A 279 -2.35 -15.43 3.61
N MET A 280 -1.41 -14.61 4.12
CA MET A 280 -0.70 -14.90 5.37
C MET A 280 -1.66 -14.98 6.58
N ALA A 281 -2.73 -14.17 6.63
CA ALA A 281 -3.72 -14.25 7.71
C ALA A 281 -4.51 -15.58 7.71
N LYS A 282 -4.61 -16.24 6.54
CA LYS A 282 -5.26 -17.55 6.34
C LYS A 282 -4.29 -18.71 6.55
N ALA A 283 -2.97 -18.45 6.55
CA ALA A 283 -1.96 -19.48 6.68
C ALA A 283 -2.08 -20.23 8.02
N GLU A 284 -1.88 -21.55 7.96
CA GLU A 284 -1.95 -22.43 9.10
C GLU A 284 -0.66 -22.38 9.93
N ILE A 285 -0.77 -22.66 11.23
CA ILE A 285 0.38 -22.95 12.09
C ILE A 285 0.87 -24.36 11.74
N GLU A 286 2.03 -24.48 11.12
CA GLU A 286 2.62 -25.78 10.80
C GLU A 286 3.33 -26.43 11.98
N LYS A 287 3.79 -25.62 12.94
CA LYS A 287 4.50 -26.07 14.14
C LYS A 287 4.08 -25.23 15.33
N THR A 288 3.33 -25.83 16.26
CA THR A 288 3.04 -25.22 17.55
C THR A 288 4.30 -25.19 18.42
N VAL A 289 4.52 -24.10 19.14
CA VAL A 289 5.64 -23.91 20.04
C VAL A 289 5.12 -23.44 21.40
N THR A 290 5.80 -23.86 22.48
CA THR A 290 5.53 -23.36 23.84
C THR A 290 6.71 -22.51 24.27
N ILE A 291 6.45 -21.28 24.68
CA ILE A 291 7.48 -20.34 25.10
C ILE A 291 7.45 -20.28 26.63
N PRO A 292 8.58 -20.56 27.32
CA PRO A 292 8.66 -20.53 28.78
C PRO A 292 8.22 -19.18 29.36
N GLY A 293 7.33 -19.22 30.38
CA GLY A 293 6.73 -18.02 30.98
C GLY A 293 5.56 -17.43 30.21
N TYR A 294 5.20 -18.03 29.04
CA TYR A 294 4.07 -17.63 28.19
C TYR A 294 3.24 -18.83 27.73
N GLU A 295 3.11 -19.85 28.59
CA GLU A 295 2.41 -21.11 28.30
C GLU A 295 0.89 -20.90 28.06
N ASP A 296 0.36 -19.75 28.48
CA ASP A 296 -1.01 -19.30 28.27
C ASP A 296 -1.23 -18.68 26.86
N VAL A 297 -0.16 -18.37 26.13
CA VAL A 297 -0.23 -17.80 24.78
C VAL A 297 -0.14 -18.90 23.74
N GLU A 298 -1.10 -18.96 22.81
CA GLU A 298 -0.98 -19.81 21.62
C GLU A 298 0.11 -19.24 20.72
N ALA A 299 1.17 -20.03 20.46
CA ALA A 299 2.29 -19.62 19.62
C ALA A 299 2.66 -20.70 18.60
N GLY A 300 3.11 -20.29 17.41
CA GLY A 300 3.55 -21.25 16.42
C GLY A 300 4.17 -20.63 15.16
N ILE A 301 4.92 -21.46 14.45
CA ILE A 301 5.51 -21.14 13.15
C ILE A 301 4.45 -21.32 12.07
N LEU A 302 4.28 -20.33 11.19
CA LEU A 302 3.35 -20.42 10.06
C LEU A 302 3.92 -21.24 8.91
N LYS A 303 3.06 -21.97 8.22
CA LYS A 303 3.32 -22.48 6.87
C LYS A 303 3.29 -21.31 5.87
N TRP A 304 4.39 -20.59 5.80
CA TRP A 304 4.54 -19.36 5.01
C TRP A 304 5.97 -19.26 4.45
N PRO A 305 6.18 -18.64 3.25
CA PRO A 305 7.52 -18.57 2.66
C PRO A 305 8.50 -17.72 3.48
N LEU A 306 7.98 -16.72 4.22
CA LEU A 306 8.78 -15.95 5.17
C LEU A 306 8.73 -16.60 6.56
N SER A 307 9.68 -16.23 7.42
CA SER A 307 9.83 -16.78 8.78
C SER A 307 8.91 -16.05 9.75
N VAL A 308 7.74 -16.58 10.02
CA VAL A 308 6.69 -15.93 10.82
C VAL A 308 6.39 -16.74 12.09
N LEU A 309 6.49 -16.07 13.24
CA LEU A 309 5.89 -16.53 14.50
C LEU A 309 4.53 -15.86 14.69
N ARG A 310 3.45 -16.65 14.77
CA ARG A 310 2.11 -16.18 15.14
C ARG A 310 1.88 -16.42 16.61
N ILE A 311 1.41 -15.37 17.30
CA ILE A 311 1.01 -15.44 18.71
C ILE A 311 -0.42 -14.95 18.87
N ARG A 312 -1.20 -15.61 19.74
CA ARG A 312 -2.62 -15.30 19.97
C ARG A 312 -2.94 -15.34 21.45
N HIS A 313 -3.72 -14.37 21.92
CA HIS A 313 -4.26 -14.33 23.27
C HIS A 313 -5.48 -13.40 23.34
N LYS A 314 -6.34 -13.55 24.37
CA LYS A 314 -7.44 -12.62 24.63
C LYS A 314 -6.98 -11.26 25.13
N ASP A 315 -5.89 -11.24 25.88
CA ASP A 315 -5.27 -10.03 26.38
C ASP A 315 -4.13 -9.58 25.46
N SER A 316 -4.27 -8.38 24.88
CA SER A 316 -3.27 -7.80 24.01
C SER A 316 -1.98 -7.43 24.73
N ASP A 317 -2.03 -7.08 26.02
CA ASP A 317 -0.86 -6.68 26.79
C ASP A 317 0.06 -7.88 27.00
N ARG A 318 -0.53 -9.07 27.17
CA ARG A 318 0.21 -10.33 27.21
C ARG A 318 0.97 -10.60 25.92
N LEU A 319 0.36 -10.26 24.76
CA LEU A 319 1.02 -10.37 23.45
C LEU A 319 2.12 -9.31 23.27
N VAL A 320 1.92 -8.10 23.79
CA VAL A 320 2.95 -7.04 23.79
C VAL A 320 4.19 -7.48 24.55
N ASP A 321 3.99 -8.11 25.73
CA ASP A 321 5.10 -8.60 26.56
C ASP A 321 5.90 -9.68 25.82
N LEU A 322 5.20 -10.69 25.26
CA LEU A 322 5.85 -11.75 24.50
C LEU A 322 6.52 -11.24 23.23
N ALA A 323 5.86 -10.37 22.45
CA ALA A 323 6.42 -9.80 21.24
C ALA A 323 7.69 -8.97 21.52
N THR A 324 7.71 -8.27 22.65
CA THR A 324 8.90 -7.53 23.09
C THR A 324 10.03 -8.50 23.42
N HIS A 325 9.74 -9.57 24.16
CA HIS A 325 10.73 -10.60 24.46
C HIS A 325 11.30 -11.24 23.18
N ILE A 326 10.44 -11.61 22.22
CA ILE A 326 10.86 -12.17 20.92
C ILE A 326 11.74 -11.18 20.15
N LEU A 327 11.36 -9.90 20.10
CA LEU A 327 12.13 -8.84 19.42
C LEU A 327 13.51 -8.69 20.03
N ASP A 328 13.61 -8.62 21.36
CA ASP A 328 14.87 -8.42 22.07
C ASP A 328 15.83 -9.62 21.86
N GLN A 329 15.31 -10.85 21.91
CA GLN A 329 16.08 -12.05 21.60
C GLN A 329 16.52 -12.05 20.13
N TRP A 330 15.61 -11.72 19.18
CA TRP A 330 15.92 -11.71 17.76
C TRP A 330 17.00 -10.67 17.41
N ARG A 331 16.95 -9.49 17.99
CA ARG A 331 17.94 -8.42 17.71
C ARG A 331 19.37 -8.83 18.07
N GLY A 332 19.55 -9.67 19.09
CA GLY A 332 20.87 -10.17 19.51
C GLY A 332 21.26 -11.53 18.92
N TYR A 333 20.36 -12.18 18.14
CA TYR A 333 20.55 -13.55 17.73
C TYR A 333 21.47 -13.70 16.53
N THR A 334 22.49 -14.58 16.67
CA THR A 334 23.39 -15.00 15.59
C THR A 334 23.36 -16.52 15.46
N ASP A 335 23.22 -17.03 14.25
CA ASP A 335 23.30 -18.44 13.87
C ASP A 335 24.09 -18.54 12.56
N GLU A 336 25.40 -18.76 12.66
CA GLU A 336 26.32 -18.81 11.52
C GLU A 336 25.95 -19.93 10.53
N GLU A 337 25.43 -21.07 11.01
CA GLU A 337 25.01 -22.19 10.17
C GLU A 337 23.82 -21.85 9.29
N ALA A 338 22.96 -20.93 9.75
CA ALA A 338 21.81 -20.42 9.00
C ALA A 338 22.11 -19.09 8.29
N PHE A 339 23.37 -18.62 8.35
CA PHE A 339 23.81 -17.32 7.82
C PHE A 339 23.03 -16.11 8.44
N VAL A 340 22.63 -16.24 9.70
CA VAL A 340 21.96 -15.17 10.45
C VAL A 340 22.99 -14.50 11.35
N PHE A 341 23.21 -13.20 11.14
CA PHE A 341 24.11 -12.38 11.94
C PHE A 341 23.33 -11.21 12.52
N ALA A 342 23.42 -11.02 13.84
CA ALA A 342 22.76 -9.92 14.52
C ALA A 342 23.30 -8.56 14.07
N GLN A 343 24.60 -8.50 13.78
CA GLN A 343 25.30 -7.28 13.36
C GLN A 343 26.59 -7.63 12.59
N THR A 344 27.07 -6.67 11.80
CA THR A 344 28.39 -6.69 11.14
C THR A 344 29.01 -5.31 11.30
N ASP A 345 30.23 -5.23 11.84
CA ASP A 345 30.96 -3.97 12.09
C ASP A 345 30.14 -2.94 12.91
N GLY A 346 29.26 -3.42 13.79
CA GLY A 346 28.39 -2.61 14.64
C GLY A 346 27.08 -2.21 14.01
N GLU A 347 26.83 -2.51 12.73
CA GLU A 347 25.56 -2.25 12.06
C GLU A 347 24.57 -3.39 12.30
N PRO A 348 23.36 -3.13 12.84
CA PRO A 348 22.37 -4.14 13.14
C PRO A 348 21.69 -4.68 11.86
N HIS A 349 21.38 -6.00 11.87
CA HIS A 349 20.71 -6.65 10.75
C HIS A 349 19.32 -7.19 11.08
N ASN A 350 19.07 -7.59 12.32
CA ASN A 350 17.83 -8.24 12.73
C ASN A 350 16.76 -7.22 13.11
N THR A 351 15.57 -7.41 12.55
CA THR A 351 14.36 -6.64 12.88
C THR A 351 13.11 -7.49 12.62
N ILE A 352 11.93 -6.93 12.86
CA ILE A 352 10.64 -7.61 12.69
C ILE A 352 9.69 -6.75 11.86
N THR A 353 8.88 -7.39 11.03
CA THR A 353 7.67 -6.82 10.41
C THR A 353 6.46 -7.36 11.17
N PRO A 354 5.85 -6.58 12.10
CA PRO A 354 4.73 -7.02 12.92
C PRO A 354 3.39 -6.70 12.27
N ILE A 355 2.40 -7.61 12.37
CA ILE A 355 1.04 -7.42 11.87
C ILE A 355 0.04 -7.86 12.93
N ALA A 356 -0.76 -6.93 13.42
CA ALA A 356 -1.81 -7.16 14.43
C ALA A 356 -3.20 -7.21 13.81
N ARG A 357 -4.06 -8.06 14.34
CA ARG A 357 -5.49 -8.13 14.01
C ARG A 357 -6.30 -8.73 15.14
N LYS A 358 -7.62 -8.61 15.05
CA LYS A 358 -8.55 -9.32 15.93
C LYS A 358 -9.23 -10.43 15.13
N LYS A 359 -9.37 -11.62 15.73
CA LYS A 359 -10.05 -12.77 15.14
C LYS A 359 -10.98 -13.39 16.19
N GLY A 360 -12.27 -13.08 16.09
CA GLY A 360 -13.22 -13.38 17.14
C GLY A 360 -12.84 -12.68 18.45
N ASP A 361 -12.71 -13.44 19.55
CA ASP A 361 -12.32 -12.90 20.86
C ASP A 361 -10.80 -12.78 21.07
N LEU A 362 -10.01 -13.29 20.14
CA LEU A 362 -8.55 -13.29 20.25
C LEU A 362 -7.92 -12.12 19.49
N PHE A 363 -6.92 -11.51 20.10
CA PHE A 363 -5.93 -10.75 19.39
C PHE A 363 -4.90 -11.71 18.77
N GLU A 364 -4.44 -11.37 17.57
CA GLU A 364 -3.42 -12.12 16.83
C GLU A 364 -2.33 -11.17 16.40
N LEU A 365 -1.08 -11.58 16.60
CA LEU A 365 0.09 -10.84 16.12
C LEU A 365 1.01 -11.79 15.35
N ASP A 366 1.27 -11.44 14.11
CA ASP A 366 2.27 -12.11 13.28
C ASP A 366 3.59 -11.32 13.37
N LEU A 367 4.65 -12.00 13.76
CA LEU A 367 6.00 -11.46 13.88
C LEU A 367 6.87 -12.06 12.78
N THR A 368 7.02 -11.34 11.66
CA THR A 368 7.88 -11.78 10.56
C THR A 368 9.31 -11.37 10.83
N LEU A 369 10.19 -12.35 11.03
CA LEU A 369 11.62 -12.13 11.25
C LEU A 369 12.28 -11.63 9.97
N ARG A 370 13.04 -10.54 10.06
CA ARG A 370 13.74 -9.92 8.94
C ARG A 370 15.22 -9.75 9.27
N ASN A 371 16.03 -9.79 8.21
CA ASN A 371 17.48 -9.53 8.31
C ASN A 371 17.95 -8.84 7.02
N ASN A 372 18.72 -7.77 7.13
CA ASN A 372 19.14 -6.93 5.99
C ASN A 372 20.61 -7.10 5.59
N ILE A 373 21.24 -8.19 6.01
CA ILE A 373 22.65 -8.43 5.68
C ILE A 373 22.86 -8.49 4.15
N THR A 374 23.98 -7.94 3.70
CA THR A 374 24.41 -7.97 2.31
C THR A 374 25.72 -8.74 2.16
N THR A 375 25.96 -9.26 0.96
CA THR A 375 27.24 -9.87 0.55
C THR A 375 27.65 -9.32 -0.82
N GLU A 376 28.88 -9.62 -1.25
CA GLU A 376 29.31 -9.26 -2.60
C GLU A 376 28.42 -9.92 -3.69
N GLU A 377 27.94 -11.12 -3.44
CA GLU A 377 27.03 -11.85 -4.36
C GLU A 377 25.61 -11.28 -4.31
N ASN A 378 25.17 -10.80 -3.13
CA ASN A 378 23.83 -10.27 -2.90
C ASN A 378 23.90 -8.82 -2.35
N PRO A 379 24.31 -7.85 -3.17
CA PRO A 379 24.51 -6.46 -2.74
C PRO A 379 23.23 -5.73 -2.38
N LEU A 380 22.06 -6.24 -2.80
CA LEU A 380 20.73 -5.72 -2.46
C LEU A 380 20.14 -6.41 -1.21
N GLY A 381 20.81 -7.41 -0.67
CA GLY A 381 20.39 -8.18 0.50
C GLY A 381 20.39 -9.69 0.24
N VAL A 382 20.84 -10.47 1.22
CA VAL A 382 20.78 -11.94 1.17
C VAL A 382 19.32 -12.42 1.24
N TYR A 383 18.52 -11.75 2.08
CA TYR A 383 17.08 -12.02 2.28
C TYR A 383 16.23 -11.00 1.50
N HIS A 384 16.48 -10.94 0.19
CA HIS A 384 15.90 -10.02 -0.77
C HIS A 384 15.67 -10.76 -2.09
N PRO A 385 14.76 -10.32 -2.99
CA PRO A 385 14.63 -10.93 -4.30
C PRO A 385 15.96 -11.06 -5.01
N HIS A 386 16.34 -12.27 -5.40
CA HIS A 386 17.60 -12.52 -6.08
C HIS A 386 17.54 -12.10 -7.56
N ALA A 387 18.73 -11.88 -8.17
CA ALA A 387 18.89 -11.27 -9.49
C ALA A 387 18.07 -11.94 -10.61
N GLN A 388 17.90 -13.27 -10.54
CA GLN A 388 17.11 -14.02 -11.52
C GLN A 388 15.63 -13.62 -11.58
N TYR A 389 15.08 -13.06 -10.50
CA TYR A 389 13.68 -12.63 -10.39
C TYR A 389 13.48 -11.12 -10.62
N HIS A 390 14.57 -10.35 -10.81
CA HIS A 390 14.49 -8.89 -10.97
C HIS A 390 13.73 -8.45 -12.22
N HIS A 391 13.59 -9.33 -13.20
CA HIS A 391 12.77 -9.03 -14.37
C HIS A 391 11.28 -8.87 -14.03
N ILE A 392 10.80 -9.47 -12.94
CA ILE A 392 9.43 -9.33 -12.41
C ILE A 392 9.42 -8.39 -11.19
N LYS A 393 10.23 -8.69 -10.14
CA LYS A 393 10.25 -7.94 -8.89
C LYS A 393 11.69 -7.72 -8.40
N LYS A 394 12.12 -6.47 -8.38
CA LYS A 394 13.45 -6.06 -7.91
C LYS A 394 13.40 -5.28 -6.60
N GLU A 395 12.28 -4.65 -6.32
CA GLU A 395 12.10 -3.76 -5.18
C GLU A 395 12.08 -4.54 -3.86
N ASN A 396 12.36 -3.85 -2.77
CA ASN A 396 12.30 -4.41 -1.42
C ASN A 396 10.93 -5.04 -1.13
N ILE A 397 10.92 -6.11 -0.35
CA ILE A 397 9.71 -6.78 0.13
C ILE A 397 9.26 -6.09 1.41
N GLY A 398 8.24 -5.24 1.27
CA GLY A 398 7.62 -4.50 2.36
C GLY A 398 6.44 -5.26 2.98
N LEU A 399 5.72 -4.58 3.88
CA LEU A 399 4.61 -5.14 4.65
C LEU A 399 3.56 -5.84 3.78
N ILE A 400 3.16 -5.22 2.67
CA ILE A 400 2.08 -5.72 1.80
C ILE A 400 2.50 -7.03 1.12
N GLU A 401 3.72 -7.06 0.59
CA GLU A 401 4.27 -8.26 -0.03
C GLU A 401 4.49 -9.39 0.98
N VAL A 402 4.97 -9.06 2.18
CA VAL A 402 5.12 -10.01 3.30
C VAL A 402 3.80 -10.74 3.58
N MET A 403 2.67 -10.05 3.49
CA MET A 403 1.35 -10.62 3.73
C MET A 403 0.78 -11.43 2.54
N GLY A 404 1.46 -11.43 1.39
CA GLY A 404 1.10 -12.24 0.23
C GLY A 404 0.34 -11.51 -0.87
N LEU A 405 0.57 -10.19 -1.03
CA LEU A 405 0.08 -9.43 -2.17
C LEU A 405 1.25 -8.82 -2.93
N ALA A 406 1.48 -9.28 -4.15
CA ALA A 406 2.46 -8.70 -5.05
C ALA A 406 1.98 -7.35 -5.58
N VAL A 407 2.75 -6.29 -5.32
CA VAL A 407 2.58 -5.01 -6.02
C VAL A 407 3.66 -4.91 -7.08
N LEU A 408 3.27 -5.16 -8.33
CA LEU A 408 4.18 -5.22 -9.46
C LEU A 408 4.17 -3.91 -10.27
N PRO A 409 5.28 -3.54 -10.93
CA PRO A 409 5.40 -2.28 -11.66
C PRO A 409 4.56 -2.26 -12.94
N ALA A 410 4.08 -1.08 -13.33
CA ALA A 410 3.20 -0.85 -14.48
C ALA A 410 3.80 -1.35 -15.82
N ARG A 411 5.14 -1.28 -15.97
CA ARG A 411 5.84 -1.75 -17.16
C ARG A 411 5.49 -3.19 -17.56
N LEU A 412 5.18 -4.05 -16.57
CA LEU A 412 4.86 -5.46 -16.81
C LEU A 412 3.60 -5.65 -17.67
N LYS A 413 2.69 -4.69 -17.72
CA LYS A 413 1.54 -4.76 -18.62
C LYS A 413 1.97 -4.86 -20.08
N GLU A 414 2.74 -3.88 -20.56
CA GLU A 414 3.26 -3.89 -21.94
C GLU A 414 4.20 -5.07 -22.19
N GLU A 415 5.05 -5.40 -21.22
CA GLU A 415 6.03 -6.47 -21.35
C GLU A 415 5.34 -7.84 -21.51
N LEU A 416 4.27 -8.11 -20.77
CA LEU A 416 3.50 -9.34 -20.88
C LEU A 416 2.70 -9.40 -22.19
N GLU A 417 2.13 -8.29 -22.66
CA GLU A 417 1.47 -8.19 -23.97
C GLU A 417 2.44 -8.50 -25.12
N LEU A 418 3.67 -7.97 -25.04
CA LEU A 418 4.73 -8.28 -26.03
C LEU A 418 5.21 -9.73 -25.94
N LEU A 419 5.33 -10.29 -24.74
CA LEU A 419 5.68 -11.70 -24.55
C LEU A 419 4.63 -12.63 -25.15
N GLU A 420 3.35 -12.34 -24.96
CA GLU A 420 2.25 -13.06 -25.59
C GLU A 420 2.41 -13.10 -27.11
N GLU A 421 2.63 -11.94 -27.76
CA GLU A 421 2.84 -11.84 -29.20
C GLU A 421 4.06 -12.68 -29.66
N TYR A 422 5.21 -12.47 -29.01
CA TYR A 422 6.46 -13.13 -29.40
C TYR A 422 6.41 -14.64 -29.23
N ILE A 423 5.81 -15.15 -28.15
CA ILE A 423 5.66 -16.60 -27.91
C ILE A 423 4.75 -17.23 -28.97
N LEU A 424 3.59 -16.63 -29.24
CA LEU A 424 2.62 -17.15 -30.21
C LEU A 424 3.14 -17.14 -31.65
N GLU A 425 3.98 -16.18 -31.99
CA GLU A 425 4.57 -16.04 -33.32
C GLU A 425 5.94 -16.77 -33.46
N GLY A 426 6.44 -17.38 -32.38
CA GLY A 426 7.75 -18.03 -32.36
C GLY A 426 8.94 -17.10 -32.61
N LYS A 427 8.77 -15.79 -32.21
CA LYS A 427 9.83 -14.79 -32.34
C LYS A 427 10.88 -14.94 -31.24
N ASP A 428 12.13 -14.54 -31.53
CA ASP A 428 13.20 -14.52 -30.54
C ASP A 428 13.00 -13.36 -29.52
N ILE A 429 12.68 -13.72 -28.27
CA ILE A 429 12.46 -12.77 -27.17
C ILE A 429 13.72 -11.96 -26.86
N ALA A 430 14.90 -12.56 -26.98
CA ALA A 430 16.17 -11.89 -26.73
C ALA A 430 16.48 -10.76 -27.75
N SER A 431 15.81 -10.76 -28.91
CA SER A 431 15.98 -9.72 -29.94
C SER A 431 15.27 -8.40 -29.61
N ASN A 432 14.38 -8.35 -28.62
CA ASN A 432 13.61 -7.15 -28.27
C ASN A 432 14.09 -6.56 -26.94
N GLU A 433 14.62 -5.34 -26.96
CA GLU A 433 15.18 -4.66 -25.78
C GLU A 433 14.23 -4.51 -24.61
N LYS A 434 12.91 -4.41 -24.84
CA LYS A 434 11.92 -4.27 -23.75
C LYS A 434 11.74 -5.57 -22.97
N ILE A 435 11.83 -6.75 -23.65
CA ILE A 435 11.48 -8.03 -23.06
C ILE A 435 12.64 -9.04 -22.99
N GLN A 436 13.83 -8.71 -23.55
CA GLN A 436 15.01 -9.60 -23.52
C GLN A 436 15.37 -10.12 -22.12
N LYS A 437 15.11 -9.33 -21.09
CA LYS A 437 15.32 -9.70 -19.67
C LYS A 437 14.44 -10.88 -19.22
N HIS A 438 13.37 -11.19 -19.93
CA HIS A 438 12.48 -12.33 -19.67
C HIS A 438 12.85 -13.58 -20.44
N ALA A 439 13.82 -13.52 -21.38
CA ALA A 439 14.10 -14.61 -22.31
C ALA A 439 14.47 -15.93 -21.62
N GLN A 440 15.31 -15.86 -20.59
CA GLN A 440 15.70 -17.06 -19.82
C GLN A 440 14.48 -17.64 -19.08
N TRP A 441 13.72 -16.82 -18.37
CA TRP A 441 12.52 -17.25 -17.66
C TRP A 441 11.50 -17.93 -18.60
N VAL A 442 11.26 -17.34 -19.78
CA VAL A 442 10.34 -17.94 -20.78
C VAL A 442 10.88 -19.28 -21.27
N ALA A 443 12.20 -19.39 -21.54
CA ALA A 443 12.81 -20.65 -21.95
C ALA A 443 12.67 -21.75 -20.89
N GLU A 444 12.64 -21.39 -19.60
CA GLU A 444 12.51 -22.34 -18.48
C GLU A 444 11.07 -22.87 -18.33
N PHE A 445 10.05 -22.01 -18.51
CA PHE A 445 8.67 -22.45 -18.31
C PHE A 445 8.00 -22.97 -19.59
N LEU A 446 8.36 -22.46 -20.77
CA LEU A 446 7.71 -22.80 -22.04
C LEU A 446 7.59 -24.32 -22.32
N PRO A 447 8.59 -25.17 -22.01
CA PRO A 447 8.47 -26.60 -22.16
C PRO A 447 7.38 -27.27 -21.32
N LYS A 448 6.90 -26.66 -20.27
CA LYS A 448 5.82 -27.17 -19.43
C LYS A 448 4.44 -27.04 -20.11
N TYR A 449 4.34 -26.22 -21.16
CA TYR A 449 3.09 -25.88 -21.85
C TYR A 449 3.18 -26.18 -23.35
N PRO A 450 3.07 -27.45 -23.76
CA PRO A 450 3.27 -27.87 -25.18
C PRO A 450 2.18 -27.37 -26.13
N HIS A 451 1.04 -26.87 -25.60
CA HIS A 451 -0.09 -26.41 -26.38
C HIS A 451 -0.49 -24.96 -25.94
N LEU A 452 0.30 -23.99 -26.39
CA LEU A 452 0.00 -22.57 -26.17
C LEU A 452 -0.71 -21.98 -27.39
N ASP A 453 -1.81 -21.27 -27.12
CA ASP A 453 -2.58 -20.56 -28.11
C ASP A 453 -3.12 -19.22 -27.53
N LYS A 454 -3.87 -18.49 -28.34
CA LYS A 454 -4.45 -17.21 -27.93
C LYS A 454 -5.46 -17.29 -26.78
N GLU A 455 -6.00 -18.47 -26.51
CA GLU A 455 -7.03 -18.67 -25.47
C GLU A 455 -6.42 -18.88 -24.10
N ASN A 456 -5.18 -19.45 -24.02
CA ASN A 456 -4.57 -19.85 -22.75
C ASN A 456 -3.29 -19.08 -22.37
N ILE A 457 -2.60 -18.45 -23.32
CA ILE A 457 -1.29 -17.81 -23.09
C ILE A 457 -1.31 -16.78 -21.97
N GLN A 458 -2.34 -15.95 -21.88
CA GLN A 458 -2.44 -14.93 -20.83
C GLN A 458 -2.57 -15.55 -19.43
N GLN A 459 -3.32 -16.64 -19.32
CA GLN A 459 -3.45 -17.36 -18.06
C GLN A 459 -2.12 -17.98 -17.65
N VAL A 460 -1.40 -18.58 -18.60
CA VAL A 460 -0.07 -19.17 -18.34
C VAL A 460 0.92 -18.10 -17.91
N LEU A 461 0.99 -16.95 -18.59
CA LEU A 461 1.87 -15.85 -18.19
C LEU A 461 1.54 -15.32 -16.79
N ARG A 462 0.26 -15.20 -16.43
CA ARG A 462 -0.18 -14.79 -15.10
C ARG A 462 0.22 -15.79 -14.03
N GLU A 463 0.05 -17.08 -14.31
CA GLU A 463 0.46 -18.17 -13.41
C GLU A 463 1.97 -18.13 -13.18
N GLU A 464 2.78 -18.10 -14.23
CA GLU A 464 4.23 -18.10 -14.13
C GLU A 464 4.78 -16.82 -13.46
N VAL A 465 4.17 -15.64 -13.68
CA VAL A 465 4.49 -14.41 -12.92
C VAL A 465 4.22 -14.61 -11.44
N GLY A 466 3.12 -15.24 -11.08
CA GLY A 466 2.78 -15.56 -9.69
C GLY A 466 3.78 -16.52 -9.05
N GLN A 467 4.21 -17.55 -9.78
CA GLN A 467 5.23 -18.48 -9.30
C GLN A 467 6.58 -17.78 -9.06
N VAL A 468 6.97 -16.85 -9.94
CA VAL A 468 8.16 -16.01 -9.68
C VAL A 468 8.01 -15.22 -8.38
N PHE A 469 6.83 -14.67 -8.10
CA PHE A 469 6.62 -13.94 -6.85
C PHE A 469 6.63 -14.84 -5.61
N VAL A 470 6.18 -16.08 -5.71
CA VAL A 470 6.33 -17.08 -4.63
C VAL A 470 7.81 -17.26 -4.30
N HIS A 471 8.66 -17.46 -5.32
CA HIS A 471 10.12 -17.58 -5.12
C HIS A 471 10.74 -16.31 -4.56
N VAL A 472 10.25 -15.12 -4.95
CA VAL A 472 10.65 -13.84 -4.37
C VAL A 472 10.37 -13.80 -2.86
N LEU A 473 9.24 -14.31 -2.41
CA LEU A 473 8.93 -14.41 -0.98
C LEU A 473 9.81 -15.44 -0.26
N GLU A 474 10.12 -16.56 -0.91
CA GLU A 474 11.04 -17.58 -0.39
C GLU A 474 12.46 -17.03 -0.25
N ASP A 475 12.94 -16.21 -1.22
CA ASP A 475 14.20 -15.50 -1.11
C ASP A 475 14.24 -14.54 0.08
N ALA A 476 13.13 -13.83 0.33
CA ALA A 476 13.01 -12.89 1.44
C ALA A 476 12.89 -13.56 2.83
N GLY A 477 12.60 -14.86 2.89
CA GLY A 477 12.53 -15.64 4.11
C GLY A 477 13.92 -15.88 4.73
N VAL A 478 14.09 -15.56 6.03
CA VAL A 478 15.35 -15.80 6.76
C VAL A 478 15.63 -17.29 6.90
N TYR A 479 14.64 -18.03 7.40
CA TYR A 479 14.69 -19.49 7.48
C TYR A 479 13.91 -20.08 6.32
N LYS A 480 14.62 -20.79 5.42
CA LYS A 480 13.99 -21.37 4.23
C LYS A 480 13.03 -22.49 4.59
N CYS A 481 12.00 -22.71 3.77
CA CYS A 481 10.99 -23.76 3.93
C CYS A 481 11.54 -25.17 3.60
N THR A 482 12.68 -25.52 4.16
CA THR A 482 13.36 -26.80 4.05
C THR A 482 13.54 -27.43 5.44
N PRO A 483 13.77 -28.74 5.58
CA PRO A 483 14.06 -29.35 6.88
C PRO A 483 15.16 -28.62 7.65
N LYS A 484 16.31 -28.33 6.99
CA LYS A 484 17.43 -27.59 7.60
C LYS A 484 17.02 -26.18 8.02
N GLY A 485 16.23 -25.46 7.21
CA GLY A 485 15.75 -24.11 7.56
C GLY A 485 14.76 -24.16 8.72
N ARG A 486 13.89 -25.16 8.80
CA ARG A 486 12.97 -25.35 9.92
C ARG A 486 13.69 -25.71 11.22
N ASP A 487 14.75 -26.53 11.14
CA ASP A 487 15.60 -26.83 12.31
C ASP A 487 16.31 -25.58 12.80
N ALA A 488 16.83 -24.74 11.91
CA ALA A 488 17.43 -23.47 12.25
C ALA A 488 16.42 -22.50 12.90
N PHE A 489 15.19 -22.43 12.38
CA PHE A 489 14.14 -21.62 13.01
C PHE A 489 13.82 -22.13 14.43
N MET A 490 13.76 -23.44 14.61
CA MET A 490 13.55 -24.01 15.94
C MET A 490 14.73 -23.73 16.90
N ARG A 491 15.99 -23.63 16.41
CA ARG A 491 17.12 -23.20 17.26
C ARG A 491 16.88 -21.81 17.83
N PHE A 492 16.40 -20.87 17.01
CA PHE A 492 16.01 -19.55 17.50
C PHE A 492 14.87 -19.64 18.52
N VAL A 493 13.79 -20.36 18.18
CA VAL A 493 12.63 -20.52 19.10
C VAL A 493 13.04 -21.09 20.45
N HIS A 494 14.00 -21.98 20.49
CA HIS A 494 14.51 -22.54 21.76
C HIS A 494 15.32 -21.56 22.62
N THR A 495 15.62 -20.35 22.09
CA THR A 495 16.25 -19.28 22.88
C THR A 495 15.23 -18.36 23.55
N LEU A 496 13.95 -18.48 23.21
CA LEU A 496 12.86 -17.73 23.77
C LEU A 496 12.44 -18.33 25.11
#